data_e9b3c07a6203e3da6cfbd7c311c13308
#
_entry.id   e9b3c07a6203e3da6cfbd7c311c13308
#
_cell.length_a   1.000
_cell.length_b   1.000
_cell.length_c   1.000
_cell.angle_alpha   90.00
_cell.angle_beta   90.00
_cell.angle_gamma   90.00
#
_symmetry.space_group_name_H-M   'P 1'
#
loop_
_entity.id
_entity.type
_entity.pdbx_description
1 polymer ?
#
loop_
_entity_poly.entity_id
_entity_poly.type
_entity_poly.pdbx_seq_one_letter_code
_entity_poly.pdbx_strand_id
1 'polypeptide(L)'
;MSKNTVGFLRNLRSKMDPIFSVRVVDNHCVIRIAGLKFCKKFSYKYEFKEVTELGVTTEKRNPRVIVSLTTFPARINVVYKTISTLMQQTVKADEIILQLAESQFPNRELPDNLIRLCDFGLTIKWCEDTRSYKKLIPTLAEYPEDIIITVDDDYYYDKDLIKMLLEEHDKHPNCIIGGRVFSIW
;
A
#
# COMPACT_ATOMS: atom_id res chain seq x y z
N MET A 1 -16.62 -19.69 -37.83
CA MET A 1 -17.38 -18.83 -36.91
C MET A 1 -17.66 -17.51 -37.59
N SER A 2 -18.94 -17.11 -37.69
CA SER A 2 -19.38 -15.93 -38.45
C SER A 2 -18.94 -14.63 -37.77
N LYS A 3 -18.62 -13.58 -38.56
CA LYS A 3 -18.26 -12.23 -38.09
C LYS A 3 -19.32 -11.62 -37.13
N ASN A 4 -20.56 -12.10 -37.24
CA ASN A 4 -21.65 -11.65 -36.34
C ASN A 4 -21.55 -12.19 -34.92
N THR A 5 -20.96 -13.34 -34.71
CA THR A 5 -20.78 -13.95 -33.38
C THR A 5 -19.72 -13.22 -32.57
N VAL A 6 -18.65 -12.74 -33.24
CA VAL A 6 -17.57 -11.98 -32.60
C VAL A 6 -18.06 -10.56 -32.22
N GLY A 7 -18.88 -9.93 -33.07
CA GLY A 7 -19.50 -8.62 -32.76
C GLY A 7 -20.50 -8.70 -31.60
N PHE A 8 -21.27 -9.78 -31.54
CA PHE A 8 -22.22 -10.02 -30.44
C PHE A 8 -21.49 -10.24 -29.10
N LEU A 9 -20.41 -11.05 -29.12
CA LEU A 9 -19.58 -11.28 -27.92
C LEU A 9 -18.82 -10.02 -27.46
N ARG A 10 -18.35 -9.17 -28.39
CA ARG A 10 -17.76 -7.86 -28.06
C ARG A 10 -18.78 -6.90 -27.43
N ASN A 11 -20.00 -6.84 -27.95
CA ASN A 11 -21.07 -6.03 -27.37
C ASN A 11 -21.57 -6.57 -26.03
N LEU A 12 -21.57 -7.89 -25.83
CA LEU A 12 -21.83 -8.50 -24.52
C LEU A 12 -20.73 -8.15 -23.52
N ARG A 13 -19.45 -8.19 -23.94
CA ARG A 13 -18.33 -7.87 -23.06
C ARG A 13 -18.35 -6.41 -22.61
N SER A 14 -18.69 -5.46 -23.50
CA SER A 14 -18.83 -4.04 -23.13
C SER A 14 -20.05 -3.74 -22.25
N LYS A 15 -21.10 -4.56 -22.32
CA LYS A 15 -22.30 -4.50 -21.44
C LYS A 15 -22.14 -5.35 -20.16
N MET A 16 -21.16 -6.26 -20.11
CA MET A 16 -20.93 -7.19 -19.00
C MET A 16 -19.91 -6.67 -17.98
N ASP A 17 -19.23 -5.56 -18.25
CA ASP A 17 -18.31 -4.91 -17.29
C ASP A 17 -18.94 -4.51 -15.94
N PRO A 18 -20.26 -4.34 -15.80
CA PRO A 18 -20.86 -4.20 -14.47
C PRO A 18 -21.38 -5.51 -13.88
N ILE A 19 -21.28 -6.66 -14.55
CA ILE A 19 -21.90 -7.90 -14.07
C ILE A 19 -21.20 -8.50 -12.86
N PHE A 20 -19.91 -8.30 -12.74
CA PHE A 20 -19.17 -8.74 -11.58
C PHE A 20 -18.17 -7.67 -11.16
N SER A 21 -18.39 -7.05 -10.01
CA SER A 21 -17.40 -6.19 -9.38
C SER A 21 -17.33 -6.46 -7.89
N VAL A 22 -16.13 -6.55 -7.37
CA VAL A 22 -15.86 -6.64 -5.94
C VAL A 22 -15.20 -5.34 -5.52
N ARG A 23 -15.79 -4.66 -4.54
CA ARG A 23 -15.21 -3.48 -3.91
C ARG A 23 -15.17 -3.69 -2.41
N VAL A 24 -14.04 -3.40 -1.81
CA VAL A 24 -13.94 -3.29 -0.35
C VAL A 24 -13.95 -1.81 0.00
N VAL A 25 -14.96 -1.37 0.73
CA VAL A 25 -15.11 0.01 1.19
C VAL A 25 -15.51 -0.05 2.66
N ASP A 26 -14.74 0.59 3.53
CA ASP A 26 -15.03 0.71 4.97
C ASP A 26 -15.40 -0.61 5.65
N ASN A 27 -14.55 -1.63 5.51
CA ASN A 27 -14.79 -2.99 6.04
C ASN A 27 -16.01 -3.71 5.45
N HIS A 28 -16.51 -3.26 4.30
CA HIS A 28 -17.58 -3.94 3.58
C HIS A 28 -17.07 -4.48 2.26
N CYS A 29 -17.25 -5.77 2.02
CA CYS A 29 -17.13 -6.32 0.68
C CYS A 29 -18.45 -6.12 -0.04
N VAL A 30 -18.44 -5.30 -1.08
CA VAL A 30 -19.57 -5.08 -1.96
C VAL A 30 -19.35 -5.89 -3.23
N ILE A 31 -20.11 -6.96 -3.39
CA ILE A 31 -20.13 -7.79 -4.60
C ILE A 31 -21.34 -7.36 -5.41
N ARG A 32 -21.14 -7.00 -6.67
CA ARG A 32 -22.22 -6.76 -7.63
C ARG A 32 -22.20 -7.86 -8.68
N ILE A 33 -23.32 -8.57 -8.79
CA ILE A 33 -23.52 -9.61 -9.80
C ILE A 33 -24.82 -9.27 -10.53
N ALA A 34 -24.78 -9.06 -11.84
CA ALA A 34 -25.94 -8.80 -12.68
C ALA A 34 -26.89 -7.70 -12.13
N GLY A 35 -26.31 -6.58 -11.63
CA GLY A 35 -27.08 -5.47 -11.06
C GLY A 35 -27.53 -5.68 -9.61
N LEU A 36 -27.42 -6.88 -9.05
CA LEU A 36 -27.69 -7.15 -7.64
C LEU A 36 -26.49 -6.79 -6.78
N LYS A 37 -26.73 -6.01 -5.71
CA LYS A 37 -25.70 -5.61 -4.76
C LYS A 37 -25.76 -6.50 -3.53
N PHE A 38 -24.75 -7.35 -3.36
CA PHE A 38 -24.53 -8.10 -2.13
C PHE A 38 -23.51 -7.34 -1.28
N CYS A 39 -23.89 -7.01 -0.05
CA CYS A 39 -23.01 -6.34 0.88
C CYS A 39 -22.78 -7.27 2.07
N LYS A 40 -21.57 -7.80 2.21
CA LYS A 40 -21.16 -8.54 3.40
C LYS A 40 -20.25 -7.65 4.21
N LYS A 41 -20.67 -7.27 5.40
CA LYS A 41 -19.83 -6.58 6.36
C LYS A 41 -18.80 -7.59 6.86
N PHE A 42 -17.55 -7.43 6.49
CA PHE A 42 -16.46 -8.10 7.16
C PHE A 42 -16.13 -7.25 8.38
N SER A 43 -16.48 -7.71 9.54
CA SER A 43 -15.90 -7.21 10.76
C SER A 43 -14.47 -7.77 10.82
N TYR A 44 -13.58 -7.20 10.00
CA TYR A 44 -12.16 -7.34 10.25
C TYR A 44 -11.91 -6.47 11.49
N LYS A 45 -12.04 -7.06 12.66
CA LYS A 45 -11.42 -6.52 13.86
C LYS A 45 -9.93 -6.72 13.65
N TYR A 46 -9.28 -5.73 13.05
CA TYR A 46 -7.84 -5.65 13.14
C TYR A 46 -7.54 -5.45 14.62
N GLU A 47 -7.06 -6.49 15.26
CA GLU A 47 -6.57 -6.41 16.61
C GLU A 47 -5.18 -5.78 16.51
N PHE A 48 -5.07 -4.51 16.92
CA PHE A 48 -3.80 -3.81 16.94
C PHE A 48 -2.83 -4.59 17.84
N LYS A 49 -1.72 -5.02 17.26
CA LYS A 49 -0.63 -5.66 17.98
C LYS A 49 0.52 -4.67 18.07
N GLU A 50 1.02 -4.49 19.29
CA GLU A 50 2.26 -3.71 19.46
C GLU A 50 3.41 -4.39 18.72
N VAL A 51 4.31 -3.56 18.20
CA VAL A 51 5.58 -4.02 17.63
C VAL A 51 6.53 -4.30 18.78
N THR A 52 6.99 -5.53 18.86
CA THR A 52 7.91 -6.02 19.91
C THR A 52 9.19 -6.60 19.32
N GLU A 53 9.27 -6.71 18.00
CA GLU A 53 10.40 -7.27 17.26
C GLU A 53 10.80 -6.33 16.13
N LEU A 54 12.03 -6.50 15.62
CA LEU A 54 12.51 -5.73 14.49
C LEU A 54 11.57 -5.87 13.29
N GLY A 55 11.08 -4.75 12.78
CA GLY A 55 10.10 -4.65 11.69
C GLY A 55 10.70 -4.77 10.29
N VAL A 56 12.02 -4.72 10.18
CA VAL A 56 12.79 -4.82 8.93
C VAL A 56 13.66 -6.07 8.95
N THR A 57 14.09 -6.54 7.77
CA THR A 57 15.00 -7.68 7.67
C THR A 57 16.45 -7.24 7.92
N THR A 58 17.24 -8.15 8.48
CA THR A 58 18.70 -8.03 8.58
C THR A 58 19.43 -8.81 7.49
N GLU A 59 18.67 -9.60 6.71
CA GLU A 59 19.23 -10.37 5.60
C GLU A 59 19.53 -9.44 4.42
N LYS A 60 20.70 -9.60 3.83
CA LYS A 60 21.08 -8.83 2.64
C LYS A 60 20.47 -9.44 1.39
N ARG A 61 19.76 -8.64 0.62
CA ARG A 61 19.24 -9.00 -0.71
C ARG A 61 19.53 -7.86 -1.71
N ASN A 62 19.52 -8.21 -2.98
CA ASN A 62 19.67 -7.27 -4.09
C ASN A 62 18.73 -7.68 -5.24
N PRO A 63 17.80 -6.84 -5.67
CA PRO A 63 17.50 -5.51 -5.11
C PRO A 63 16.91 -5.56 -3.70
N ARG A 64 17.10 -4.49 -2.92
CA ARG A 64 16.43 -4.30 -1.63
C ARG A 64 14.95 -3.98 -1.84
N VAL A 65 14.15 -4.17 -0.81
CA VAL A 65 12.73 -3.80 -0.81
C VAL A 65 12.50 -2.67 0.18
N ILE A 66 12.19 -1.50 -0.34
CA ILE A 66 11.97 -0.27 0.41
C ILE A 66 10.47 0.01 0.46
N VAL A 67 9.89 0.03 1.65
CA VAL A 67 8.50 0.47 1.84
C VAL A 67 8.49 1.95 2.18
N SER A 68 7.75 2.74 1.43
CA SER A 68 7.67 4.19 1.64
C SER A 68 6.23 4.67 1.77
N LEU A 69 6.00 5.48 2.79
CA LEU A 69 4.72 6.14 3.02
C LEU A 69 4.93 7.61 3.42
N THR A 70 3.85 8.37 3.38
CA THR A 70 3.82 9.75 3.87
C THR A 70 2.55 9.98 4.66
N THR A 71 2.58 10.93 5.57
CA THR A 71 1.41 11.39 6.32
C THR A 71 1.41 12.91 6.45
N PHE A 72 0.43 13.46 7.13
CA PHE A 72 0.26 14.89 7.37
C PHE A 72 -0.24 15.13 8.81
N PRO A 73 -0.22 16.37 9.33
CA PRO A 73 -0.47 16.65 10.75
C PRO A 73 -1.77 16.06 11.31
N ALA A 74 -2.86 16.06 10.53
CA ALA A 74 -4.13 15.54 11.03
C ALA A 74 -4.13 14.01 11.27
N ARG A 75 -3.19 13.27 10.66
CA ARG A 75 -3.07 11.80 10.79
C ARG A 75 -1.84 11.34 11.56
N ILE A 76 -0.96 12.25 11.95
CA ILE A 76 0.31 11.91 12.62
C ILE A 76 0.12 11.03 13.86
N ASN A 77 -0.97 11.25 14.61
CA ASN A 77 -1.28 10.52 15.83
C ASN A 77 -1.82 9.09 15.59
N VAL A 78 -2.12 8.74 14.35
CA VAL A 78 -2.72 7.42 14.03
C VAL A 78 -1.89 6.59 13.05
N VAL A 79 -0.95 7.21 12.31
CA VAL A 79 -0.12 6.56 11.28
C VAL A 79 0.73 5.40 11.85
N TYR A 80 1.11 5.47 13.13
CA TYR A 80 1.86 4.39 13.80
C TYR A 80 1.15 3.04 13.69
N LYS A 81 -0.20 3.01 13.62
CA LYS A 81 -0.97 1.77 13.47
C LYS A 81 -0.76 1.13 12.10
N THR A 82 -0.76 1.95 11.05
CA THR A 82 -0.45 1.51 9.69
C THR A 82 0.98 0.98 9.62
N ILE A 83 1.95 1.74 10.15
CA ILE A 83 3.35 1.34 10.18
C ILE A 83 3.54 0.02 10.95
N SER A 84 2.84 -0.16 12.07
CA SER A 84 2.90 -1.42 12.82
C SER A 84 2.45 -2.63 11.98
N THR A 85 1.49 -2.47 11.04
CA THR A 85 1.10 -3.56 10.14
C THR A 85 2.18 -3.88 9.11
N LEU A 86 2.93 -2.86 8.67
CA LEU A 86 4.04 -3.02 7.73
C LEU A 86 5.24 -3.68 8.40
N MET A 87 5.47 -3.43 9.69
CA MET A 87 6.52 -4.07 10.48
C MET A 87 6.23 -5.53 10.83
N GLN A 88 4.95 -5.94 10.77
CA GLN A 88 4.50 -7.31 11.08
C GLN A 88 4.27 -8.16 9.83
N GLN A 89 4.90 -7.79 8.72
CA GLN A 89 4.82 -8.57 7.48
C GLN A 89 5.55 -9.91 7.59
N THR A 90 5.05 -10.95 6.93
CA THR A 90 5.69 -12.27 6.84
C THR A 90 7.00 -12.22 6.05
N VAL A 91 7.04 -11.40 5.00
CA VAL A 91 8.27 -11.02 4.30
C VAL A 91 8.56 -9.57 4.68
N LYS A 92 9.64 -9.35 5.41
CA LYS A 92 9.99 -8.01 5.90
C LYS A 92 10.66 -7.18 4.80
N ALA A 93 10.41 -5.88 4.83
CA ALA A 93 11.17 -4.91 4.03
C ALA A 93 12.61 -4.80 4.52
N ASP A 94 13.51 -4.29 3.67
CA ASP A 94 14.87 -3.90 4.10
C ASP A 94 14.85 -2.56 4.81
N GLU A 95 13.91 -1.69 4.43
CA GLU A 95 13.70 -0.40 5.07
C GLU A 95 12.23 0.02 4.99
N ILE A 96 11.72 0.64 6.04
CA ILE A 96 10.40 1.28 6.08
C ILE A 96 10.62 2.76 6.34
N ILE A 97 10.22 3.61 5.38
CA ILE A 97 10.48 5.04 5.39
C ILE A 97 9.18 5.82 5.52
N LEU A 98 9.11 6.66 6.53
CA LEU A 98 8.06 7.67 6.65
C LEU A 98 8.61 9.03 6.18
N GLN A 99 8.13 9.51 5.04
CA GLN A 99 8.46 10.81 4.46
C GLN A 99 7.56 11.89 5.03
N LEU A 100 8.13 12.90 5.68
CA LEU A 100 7.41 14.02 6.27
C LEU A 100 7.83 15.34 5.63
N ALA A 101 6.85 16.22 5.34
CA ALA A 101 7.14 17.55 4.82
C ALA A 101 7.62 18.46 5.94
N GLU A 102 8.79 19.09 5.79
CA GLU A 102 9.30 20.04 6.78
C GLU A 102 8.35 21.22 7.02
N SER A 103 7.68 21.70 5.97
CA SER A 103 6.72 22.79 6.04
C SER A 103 5.47 22.47 6.88
N GLN A 104 5.13 21.18 7.00
CA GLN A 104 3.96 20.71 7.76
C GLN A 104 4.28 20.43 9.24
N PHE A 105 5.56 20.27 9.58
CA PHE A 105 6.05 19.95 10.91
C PHE A 105 7.23 20.89 11.30
N PRO A 106 6.99 22.20 11.47
CA PRO A 106 8.06 23.18 11.63
C PRO A 106 8.94 22.94 12.86
N ASN A 107 8.38 22.36 13.92
CA ASN A 107 9.14 22.01 15.14
C ASN A 107 9.69 20.58 15.10
N ARG A 108 9.36 19.78 14.07
CA ARG A 108 9.68 18.36 13.99
C ARG A 108 9.22 17.54 15.19
N GLU A 109 8.17 18.02 15.89
CA GLU A 109 7.56 17.31 17.01
C GLU A 109 6.71 16.14 16.49
N LEU A 110 6.98 14.96 17.01
CA LEU A 110 6.30 13.72 16.62
C LEU A 110 5.81 12.98 17.87
N PRO A 111 4.70 12.24 17.77
CA PRO A 111 4.18 11.45 18.90
C PRO A 111 5.16 10.36 19.34
N ASP A 112 5.24 10.11 20.66
CA ASP A 112 6.14 9.12 21.26
C ASP A 112 5.93 7.70 20.68
N ASN A 113 4.67 7.33 20.42
CA ASN A 113 4.33 6.04 19.83
C ASN A 113 4.87 5.87 18.40
N LEU A 114 5.06 6.97 17.67
CA LEU A 114 5.68 6.96 16.35
C LEU A 114 7.21 6.90 16.47
N ILE A 115 7.79 7.72 17.36
CA ILE A 115 9.23 7.75 17.61
C ILE A 115 9.72 6.38 18.09
N ARG A 116 8.98 5.71 18.98
CA ARG A 116 9.30 4.37 19.45
C ARG A 116 9.46 3.35 18.32
N LEU A 117 8.75 3.50 17.19
CA LEU A 117 8.89 2.58 16.07
C LEU A 117 10.26 2.67 15.38
N CYS A 118 11.02 3.76 15.60
CA CYS A 118 12.38 3.87 15.09
C CYS A 118 13.31 2.80 15.72
N ASP A 119 13.07 2.44 16.98
CA ASP A 119 13.82 1.36 17.66
C ASP A 119 13.58 -0.02 17.01
N PHE A 120 12.49 -0.13 16.24
CA PHE A 120 12.10 -1.35 15.53
C PHE A 120 12.32 -1.28 14.02
N GLY A 121 13.01 -0.25 13.52
CA GLY A 121 13.43 -0.15 12.13
C GLY A 121 12.62 0.81 11.26
N LEU A 122 11.83 1.73 11.85
CA LEU A 122 11.26 2.85 11.10
C LEU A 122 12.34 3.90 10.85
N THR A 123 12.47 4.32 9.60
CA THR A 123 13.26 5.50 9.22
C THR A 123 12.33 6.68 8.97
N ILE A 124 12.55 7.81 9.64
CA ILE A 124 11.81 9.05 9.40
C ILE A 124 12.70 9.99 8.60
N LYS A 125 12.21 10.43 7.43
CA LYS A 125 12.92 11.36 6.55
C LYS A 125 12.10 12.63 6.35
N TRP A 126 12.82 13.75 6.22
CA TRP A 126 12.25 15.05 5.99
C TRP A 126 12.46 15.46 4.54
N CYS A 127 11.42 15.98 3.91
CA CYS A 127 11.46 16.34 2.50
C CYS A 127 10.62 17.59 2.21
N GLU A 128 10.71 18.09 0.98
CA GLU A 128 9.82 19.11 0.46
C GLU A 128 8.38 18.60 0.33
N ASP A 129 7.38 19.48 0.49
CA ASP A 129 5.98 19.09 0.37
C ASP A 129 5.54 18.95 -1.08
N THR A 130 5.69 17.77 -1.62
CA THR A 130 5.13 17.35 -2.91
C THR A 130 3.83 16.57 -2.75
N ARG A 131 3.09 16.81 -1.67
CA ARG A 131 1.82 16.13 -1.33
C ARG A 131 1.99 14.62 -1.25
N SER A 132 1.11 13.84 -1.92
CA SER A 132 1.20 12.36 -1.92
C SER A 132 2.44 11.81 -2.63
N TYR A 133 3.08 12.61 -3.49
CA TYR A 133 4.31 12.20 -4.17
C TYR A 133 5.55 12.14 -3.25
N LYS A 134 5.46 12.69 -2.03
CA LYS A 134 6.52 12.58 -1.01
C LYS A 134 6.97 11.13 -0.78
N LYS A 135 6.04 10.18 -0.82
CA LYS A 135 6.37 8.77 -0.63
C LYS A 135 7.12 8.13 -1.81
N LEU A 136 7.09 8.75 -2.99
CA LEU A 136 7.69 8.16 -4.20
C LEU A 136 8.94 8.91 -4.65
N ILE A 137 8.85 10.22 -4.91
CA ILE A 137 9.90 11.00 -5.58
C ILE A 137 11.23 10.96 -4.81
N PRO A 138 11.30 11.32 -3.51
CA PRO A 138 12.57 11.29 -2.79
C PRO A 138 13.11 9.88 -2.61
N THR A 139 12.22 8.90 -2.47
CA THR A 139 12.63 7.50 -2.33
C THR A 139 13.21 6.95 -3.63
N LEU A 140 12.63 7.26 -4.80
CA LEU A 140 13.20 6.89 -6.11
C LEU A 140 14.58 7.53 -6.35
N ALA A 141 14.74 8.78 -5.92
CA ALA A 141 16.02 9.48 -6.09
C ALA A 141 17.14 8.87 -5.24
N GLU A 142 16.80 8.36 -4.06
CA GLU A 142 17.78 7.77 -3.12
C GLU A 142 18.04 6.28 -3.40
N TYR A 143 17.04 5.56 -3.89
CA TYR A 143 17.06 4.10 -4.09
C TYR A 143 16.70 3.72 -5.54
N PRO A 144 17.46 4.18 -6.55
CA PRO A 144 17.07 4.04 -7.96
C PRO A 144 17.07 2.58 -8.47
N GLU A 145 17.84 1.70 -7.81
CA GLU A 145 18.00 0.29 -8.22
C GLU A 145 17.19 -0.68 -7.35
N ASP A 146 16.49 -0.16 -6.34
CA ASP A 146 15.76 -0.98 -5.37
C ASP A 146 14.27 -1.09 -5.72
N ILE A 147 13.60 -2.11 -5.20
CA ILE A 147 12.16 -2.27 -5.33
C ILE A 147 11.48 -1.33 -4.32
N ILE A 148 10.69 -0.38 -4.83
CA ILE A 148 9.97 0.58 -4.00
C ILE A 148 8.49 0.20 -3.93
N ILE A 149 8.01 -0.02 -2.72
CA ILE A 149 6.59 -0.26 -2.41
C ILE A 149 6.04 1.00 -1.76
N THR A 150 5.15 1.72 -2.46
CA THR A 150 4.44 2.86 -1.88
C THR A 150 3.12 2.44 -1.27
N VAL A 151 2.83 2.93 -0.07
CA VAL A 151 1.61 2.62 0.68
C VAL A 151 0.93 3.90 1.20
N ASP A 152 -0.34 3.81 1.58
CA ASP A 152 -1.09 4.91 2.20
C ASP A 152 -1.05 4.81 3.73
N ASP A 153 -1.28 5.93 4.43
CA ASP A 153 -1.14 6.08 5.87
C ASP A 153 -2.39 5.72 6.69
N ASP A 154 -3.47 5.33 6.02
CA ASP A 154 -4.79 5.09 6.59
C ASP A 154 -5.33 3.66 6.39
N TYR A 155 -4.44 2.72 6.03
CA TYR A 155 -4.78 1.32 5.83
C TYR A 155 -4.10 0.41 6.85
N TYR A 156 -4.80 -0.65 7.25
CA TYR A 156 -4.20 -1.81 7.91
C TYR A 156 -3.90 -2.86 6.85
N TYR A 157 -2.63 -3.08 6.62
CA TYR A 157 -2.16 -3.98 5.58
C TYR A 157 -2.17 -5.43 6.05
N ASP A 158 -2.60 -6.33 5.15
CA ASP A 158 -2.48 -7.77 5.38
C ASP A 158 -1.02 -8.16 5.58
N LYS A 159 -0.78 -9.15 6.45
CA LYS A 159 0.57 -9.63 6.79
C LYS A 159 1.36 -10.19 5.60
N ASP A 160 0.71 -10.54 4.53
CA ASP A 160 1.32 -11.11 3.31
C ASP A 160 1.42 -10.10 2.16
N LEU A 161 1.15 -8.79 2.40
CA LEU A 161 1.19 -7.76 1.36
C LEU A 161 2.52 -7.73 0.60
N ILE A 162 3.64 -7.60 1.31
CA ILE A 162 4.97 -7.51 0.68
C ILE A 162 5.26 -8.79 -0.09
N LYS A 163 4.98 -9.96 0.49
CA LYS A 163 5.13 -11.24 -0.15
C LYS A 163 4.37 -11.30 -1.48
N MET A 164 3.08 -10.96 -1.46
CA MET A 164 2.23 -10.99 -2.67
C MET A 164 2.74 -10.05 -3.77
N LEU A 165 3.18 -8.84 -3.40
CA LEU A 165 3.71 -7.87 -4.36
C LEU A 165 5.01 -8.37 -5.00
N LEU A 166 5.90 -8.99 -4.24
CA LEU A 166 7.14 -9.54 -4.76
C LEU A 166 6.90 -10.76 -5.65
N GLU A 167 6.00 -11.67 -5.27
CA GLU A 167 5.61 -12.82 -6.09
C GLU A 167 5.01 -12.39 -7.45
N GLU A 168 4.24 -11.30 -7.50
CA GLU A 168 3.72 -10.76 -8.75
C GLU A 168 4.79 -10.00 -9.54
N HIS A 169 5.70 -9.30 -8.87
CA HIS A 169 6.83 -8.63 -9.51
C HIS A 169 7.74 -9.64 -10.22
N ASP A 170 8.03 -10.78 -9.59
CA ASP A 170 8.85 -11.84 -10.18
C ASP A 170 8.24 -12.43 -11.46
N LYS A 171 6.90 -12.52 -11.52
CA LYS A 171 6.17 -12.96 -12.71
C LYS A 171 6.13 -11.89 -13.81
N HIS A 172 6.19 -10.62 -13.43
CA HIS A 172 6.00 -9.47 -14.30
C HIS A 172 7.05 -8.37 -14.05
N PRO A 173 8.36 -8.64 -14.24
CA PRO A 173 9.46 -7.77 -13.81
C PRO A 173 9.49 -6.39 -14.51
N ASN A 174 8.82 -6.27 -15.65
CA ASN A 174 8.73 -5.00 -16.41
C ASN A 174 7.41 -4.24 -16.18
N CYS A 175 6.63 -4.63 -15.16
CA CYS A 175 5.35 -4.03 -14.85
C CYS A 175 5.37 -3.32 -13.50
N ILE A 176 4.53 -2.28 -13.38
CA ILE A 176 4.19 -1.71 -12.08
C ILE A 176 3.10 -2.61 -11.48
N ILE A 177 3.38 -3.16 -10.29
CA ILE A 177 2.45 -4.01 -9.57
C ILE A 177 1.65 -3.18 -8.57
N GLY A 178 0.35 -3.41 -8.51
CA GLY A 178 -0.51 -2.71 -7.56
C GLY A 178 -1.71 -3.55 -7.14
N GLY A 179 -2.09 -3.45 -5.86
CA GLY A 179 -3.29 -4.10 -5.34
C GLY A 179 -4.59 -3.51 -5.92
N ARG A 180 -4.53 -2.26 -6.40
CA ARG A 180 -5.63 -1.56 -7.05
C ARG A 180 -5.09 -0.61 -8.10
N VAL A 181 -5.34 -0.91 -9.37
CA VAL A 181 -4.88 -0.12 -10.51
C VAL A 181 -6.08 0.46 -11.26
N PHE A 182 -5.99 1.73 -11.64
CA PHE A 182 -6.98 2.40 -12.49
C PHE A 182 -6.30 2.85 -13.79
N SER A 183 -6.95 2.59 -14.92
CA SER A 183 -6.58 3.21 -16.19
C SER A 183 -7.07 4.66 -16.17
N ILE A 184 -6.19 5.61 -16.49
CA ILE A 184 -6.53 7.01 -16.73
C ILE A 184 -6.56 7.19 -18.24
N TRP A 185 -7.73 7.50 -18.79
CA TRP A 185 -7.96 7.82 -20.20
C TRP A 185 -8.09 9.33 -20.39
#